data_31f4c5c4163b93f311ea8d73d06d9510
#
_entry.id   31f4c5c4163b93f311ea8d73d06d9510
#
_cell.length_a   1.000
_cell.length_b   1.000
_cell.length_c   1.000
_cell.angle_alpha   90.00
_cell.angle_beta   90.00
_cell.angle_gamma   90.00
#
_symmetry.space_group_name_H-M   'P 1'
#
loop_
_entity.id
_entity.type
_entity.pdbx_description
1 polymer ?
#
loop_
_entity_poly.entity_id
_entity_poly.type
_entity_poly.pdbx_seq_one_letter_code
_entity_poly.pdbx_strand_id
1 'polypeptide(L)'
;ALDAFRHRRIRCSYVSNIDGADIAGVLADADPASTLFIVASKTFGTIETLTNARTARRWLVDALGEQAVPDHFVAVSTNAERVADFGIDADNNMFGFWDWVGGRYSVDSAIGLSLMISIGPDRFREFLSGFHVMDEHFRTAPLTENVPVLLALIGVWNANGLGFDTKAVLPYANELARFPAYLQQLDMESNGKSVDLK
;
A
#
# COMPACT_ATOMS: atom_id res chain seq x y z
N ALA A 1 11.73 2.88 0.26
CA ALA A 1 12.68 1.82 -0.06
C ALA A 1 13.10 1.82 -1.54
N LEU A 2 12.16 2.02 -2.47
CA LEU A 2 12.42 1.90 -3.92
C LEU A 2 12.63 3.25 -4.64
N ASP A 3 12.84 4.34 -3.90
CA ASP A 3 12.99 5.69 -4.47
C ASP A 3 14.17 5.81 -5.46
N ALA A 4 15.25 5.06 -5.24
CA ALA A 4 16.40 5.01 -6.15
C ALA A 4 16.05 4.47 -7.56
N PHE A 5 14.95 3.72 -7.69
CA PHE A 5 14.48 3.13 -8.95
C PHE A 5 13.35 3.92 -9.61
N ARG A 6 12.96 5.05 -9.01
CA ARG A 6 11.85 5.87 -9.47
C ARG A 6 12.11 6.50 -10.85
N HIS A 7 11.09 6.53 -11.70
CA HIS A 7 11.11 7.31 -12.92
C HIS A 7 11.15 8.80 -12.62
N ARG A 8 12.15 9.51 -13.17
CA ARG A 8 12.31 10.95 -12.95
C ARG A 8 11.23 11.80 -13.63
N ARG A 9 10.53 11.23 -14.63
CA ARG A 9 9.49 11.94 -15.39
C ARG A 9 8.18 12.09 -14.64
N ILE A 10 7.89 11.20 -13.68
CA ILE A 10 6.66 11.19 -12.91
C ILE A 10 7.01 11.46 -11.45
N ARG A 11 6.34 12.43 -10.84
CA ARG A 11 6.41 12.68 -9.40
C ARG A 11 5.24 11.98 -8.73
N CYS A 12 5.50 11.04 -7.85
CA CYS A 12 4.49 10.40 -7.01
C CYS A 12 4.55 10.99 -5.61
N SER A 13 3.39 11.40 -5.09
CA SER A 13 3.19 11.83 -3.70
C SER A 13 2.18 10.88 -3.05
N TYR A 14 2.36 10.60 -1.77
CA TYR A 14 1.53 9.67 -1.02
C TYR A 14 0.93 10.38 0.18
N VAL A 15 -0.40 10.35 0.28
CA VAL A 15 -1.16 10.96 1.38
C VAL A 15 -1.95 9.86 2.06
N SER A 16 -1.69 9.61 3.33
CA SER A 16 -2.37 8.60 4.14
C SER A 16 -2.91 9.14 5.47
N ASN A 17 -2.42 10.30 5.91
CA ASN A 17 -2.88 10.94 7.11
C ASN A 17 -4.18 11.71 6.85
N ILE A 18 -5.13 11.65 7.80
CA ILE A 18 -6.38 12.45 7.75
C ILE A 18 -6.15 13.94 8.07
N ASP A 19 -4.99 14.29 8.65
CA ASP A 19 -4.63 15.69 8.90
C ASP A 19 -4.61 16.45 7.57
N GLY A 20 -5.43 17.50 7.49
CA GLY A 20 -5.55 18.32 6.29
C GLY A 20 -4.24 19.00 5.85
N ALA A 21 -3.26 19.14 6.74
CA ALA A 21 -1.94 19.70 6.40
C ALA A 21 -1.17 18.78 5.43
N ASP A 22 -1.35 17.45 5.54
CA ASP A 22 -0.66 16.48 4.68
C ASP A 22 -1.10 16.65 3.21
N ILE A 23 -2.41 16.59 2.95
CA ILE A 23 -2.93 16.77 1.59
C ILE A 23 -2.74 18.19 1.08
N ALA A 24 -2.91 19.21 1.92
CA ALA A 24 -2.73 20.60 1.52
C ALA A 24 -1.29 20.90 1.05
N GLY A 25 -0.29 20.33 1.73
CA GLY A 25 1.10 20.44 1.31
C GLY A 25 1.38 19.83 -0.06
N VAL A 26 0.76 18.68 -0.36
CA VAL A 26 0.90 18.02 -1.68
C VAL A 26 0.19 18.83 -2.77
N LEU A 27 -1.02 19.32 -2.51
CA LEU A 27 -1.81 20.09 -3.48
C LEU A 27 -1.22 21.45 -3.80
N ALA A 28 -0.53 22.09 -2.83
CA ALA A 28 0.14 23.38 -3.04
C ALA A 28 1.23 23.33 -4.12
N ASP A 29 1.88 22.15 -4.28
CA ASP A 29 2.96 21.93 -5.25
C ASP A 29 2.47 21.22 -6.52
N ALA A 30 1.17 20.95 -6.65
CA ALA A 30 0.58 20.23 -7.77
C ALA A 30 -0.07 21.18 -8.79
N ASP A 31 -0.04 20.78 -10.06
CA ASP A 31 -0.78 21.44 -11.13
C ASP A 31 -2.02 20.62 -11.47
N PRO A 32 -3.25 21.17 -11.35
CA PRO A 32 -4.49 20.44 -11.62
C PRO A 32 -4.53 19.77 -13.00
N ALA A 33 -4.04 20.45 -14.03
CA ALA A 33 -4.11 19.96 -15.40
C ALA A 33 -3.22 18.72 -15.67
N SER A 34 -2.22 18.48 -14.82
CA SER A 34 -1.26 17.37 -14.99
C SER A 34 -1.23 16.41 -13.78
N THR A 35 -2.20 16.50 -12.88
CA THR A 35 -2.27 15.67 -11.68
C THR A 35 -3.29 14.55 -11.85
N LEU A 36 -2.87 13.30 -11.60
CA LEU A 36 -3.73 12.12 -11.49
C LEU A 36 -3.82 11.66 -10.04
N PHE A 37 -5.02 11.42 -9.54
CA PHE A 37 -5.26 10.89 -8.20
C PHE A 37 -5.60 9.40 -8.25
N ILE A 38 -4.88 8.60 -7.46
CA ILE A 38 -5.18 7.18 -7.27
C ILE A 38 -5.78 6.99 -5.88
N VAL A 39 -7.07 6.68 -5.82
CA VAL A 39 -7.79 6.43 -4.58
C VAL A 39 -7.76 4.94 -4.28
N ALA A 40 -6.88 4.53 -3.38
CA ALA A 40 -6.69 3.14 -2.98
C ALA A 40 -7.44 2.85 -1.67
N SER A 41 -8.58 2.16 -1.77
CA SER A 41 -9.39 1.76 -0.61
C SER A 41 -10.19 0.51 -0.94
N LYS A 42 -9.97 -0.59 -0.20
CA LYS A 42 -10.62 -1.89 -0.49
C LYS A 42 -12.13 -1.77 -0.63
N THR A 43 -12.80 -1.22 0.35
CA THR A 43 -14.27 -1.08 0.38
C THR A 43 -14.77 0.25 -0.15
N PHE A 44 -13.85 1.12 -0.56
CA PHE A 44 -14.13 2.53 -0.91
C PHE A 44 -14.98 3.22 0.17
N GLY A 45 -14.59 2.99 1.45
CA GLY A 45 -15.33 3.46 2.63
C GLY A 45 -14.44 3.93 3.77
N THR A 46 -13.10 3.79 3.66
CA THR A 46 -12.16 4.21 4.69
C THR A 46 -12.21 5.73 4.84
N ILE A 47 -12.56 6.19 6.03
CA ILE A 47 -12.87 7.61 6.28
C ILE A 47 -11.69 8.53 5.96
N GLU A 48 -10.47 8.15 6.32
CA GLU A 48 -9.24 8.90 6.06
C GLU A 48 -9.00 9.05 4.56
N THR A 49 -9.08 7.93 3.84
CA THR A 49 -8.86 7.90 2.38
C THR A 49 -9.90 8.75 1.66
N LEU A 50 -11.19 8.59 2.00
CA LEU A 50 -12.24 9.34 1.31
C LEU A 50 -12.28 10.82 1.71
N THR A 51 -11.86 11.17 2.90
CA THR A 51 -11.74 12.59 3.30
C THR A 51 -10.69 13.28 2.46
N ASN A 52 -9.51 12.67 2.33
CA ASN A 52 -8.45 13.19 1.47
C ASN A 52 -8.88 13.20 -0.02
N ALA A 53 -9.51 12.14 -0.51
CA ALA A 53 -9.99 12.06 -1.89
C ALA A 53 -11.03 13.14 -2.21
N ARG A 54 -11.97 13.43 -1.31
CA ARG A 54 -12.96 14.51 -1.48
C ARG A 54 -12.31 15.89 -1.46
N THR A 55 -11.26 16.08 -0.67
CA THR A 55 -10.48 17.33 -0.65
C THR A 55 -9.75 17.52 -1.98
N ALA A 56 -9.09 16.48 -2.49
CA ALA A 56 -8.44 16.49 -3.80
C ALA A 56 -9.45 16.75 -4.95
N ARG A 57 -10.62 16.09 -4.87
CA ARG A 57 -11.68 16.28 -5.86
C ARG A 57 -12.20 17.73 -5.90
N ARG A 58 -12.44 18.31 -4.75
CA ARG A 58 -12.87 19.72 -4.65
C ARG A 58 -11.82 20.65 -5.26
N TRP A 59 -10.56 20.48 -4.89
CA TRP A 59 -9.45 21.24 -5.46
C TRP A 59 -9.35 21.12 -6.99
N LEU A 60 -9.55 19.92 -7.54
CA LEU A 60 -9.57 19.70 -8.99
C LEU A 60 -10.78 20.40 -9.64
N VAL A 61 -11.97 20.21 -9.07
CA VAL A 61 -13.22 20.77 -9.60
C VAL A 61 -13.22 22.30 -9.56
N ASP A 62 -12.69 22.90 -8.50
CA ASP A 62 -12.55 24.36 -8.41
C ASP A 62 -11.65 24.92 -9.52
N ALA A 63 -10.69 24.15 -9.99
CA ALA A 63 -9.77 24.57 -11.04
C ALA A 63 -10.23 24.22 -12.47
N LEU A 64 -10.80 23.03 -12.68
CA LEU A 64 -11.05 22.47 -14.02
C LEU A 64 -12.53 22.13 -14.28
N GLY A 65 -13.38 22.16 -13.25
CA GLY A 65 -14.80 21.77 -13.35
C GLY A 65 -15.06 20.27 -13.15
N GLU A 66 -16.32 19.91 -12.93
CA GLU A 66 -16.78 18.54 -12.67
C GLU A 66 -16.42 17.55 -13.79
N GLN A 67 -16.43 18.01 -15.04
CA GLN A 67 -16.13 17.19 -16.21
C GLN A 67 -14.69 16.64 -16.23
N ALA A 68 -13.78 17.21 -15.44
CA ALA A 68 -12.41 16.74 -15.35
C ALA A 68 -12.24 15.51 -14.44
N VAL A 69 -13.20 15.22 -13.55
CA VAL A 69 -13.08 14.14 -12.56
C VAL A 69 -12.81 12.76 -13.21
N PRO A 70 -13.53 12.33 -14.25
CA PRO A 70 -13.26 11.03 -14.87
C PRO A 70 -11.84 10.86 -15.43
N ASP A 71 -11.23 11.96 -15.90
CA ASP A 71 -9.89 11.93 -16.51
C ASP A 71 -8.74 12.03 -15.47
N HIS A 72 -9.05 12.50 -14.26
CA HIS A 72 -8.08 12.80 -13.22
C HIS A 72 -8.15 11.89 -11.99
N PHE A 73 -9.11 10.97 -11.94
CA PHE A 73 -9.25 10.03 -10.82
C PHE A 73 -9.28 8.58 -11.29
N VAL A 74 -8.52 7.77 -10.57
CA VAL A 74 -8.47 6.32 -10.71
C VAL A 74 -8.72 5.69 -9.36
N ALA A 75 -9.48 4.62 -9.31
CA ALA A 75 -9.74 3.86 -8.10
C ALA A 75 -9.01 2.51 -8.10
N VAL A 76 -8.53 2.10 -6.94
CA VAL A 76 -8.12 0.72 -6.66
C VAL A 76 -9.01 0.21 -5.53
N SER A 77 -10.00 -0.61 -5.87
CA SER A 77 -11.07 -1.00 -4.94
C SER A 77 -11.74 -2.32 -5.33
N THR A 78 -12.52 -2.88 -4.43
CA THR A 78 -13.44 -4.00 -4.69
C THR A 78 -14.90 -3.55 -4.85
N ASN A 79 -15.20 -2.26 -4.67
CA ASN A 79 -16.57 -1.72 -4.63
C ASN A 79 -16.82 -0.73 -5.78
N ALA A 80 -17.27 -1.27 -6.93
CA ALA A 80 -17.52 -0.49 -8.13
C ALA A 80 -18.67 0.55 -7.96
N GLU A 81 -19.70 0.21 -7.19
CA GLU A 81 -20.84 1.10 -6.94
C GLU A 81 -20.37 2.40 -6.26
N ARG A 82 -19.63 2.30 -5.17
CA ARG A 82 -19.12 3.48 -4.46
C ARG A 82 -18.06 4.26 -5.24
N VAL A 83 -17.32 3.59 -6.10
CA VAL A 83 -16.37 4.23 -7.02
C VAL A 83 -17.14 5.08 -8.04
N ALA A 84 -18.19 4.53 -8.63
CA ALA A 84 -19.07 5.27 -9.55
C ALA A 84 -19.79 6.45 -8.85
N ASP A 85 -20.29 6.26 -7.62
CA ASP A 85 -20.92 7.32 -6.82
C ASP A 85 -19.97 8.49 -6.52
N PHE A 86 -18.66 8.22 -6.45
CA PHE A 86 -17.66 9.28 -6.28
C PHE A 86 -17.46 10.11 -7.57
N GLY A 87 -17.85 9.59 -8.72
CA GLY A 87 -17.68 10.19 -10.03
C GLY A 87 -16.51 9.64 -10.85
N ILE A 88 -15.93 8.52 -10.44
CA ILE A 88 -14.89 7.81 -11.18
C ILE A 88 -15.57 6.84 -12.16
N ASP A 89 -15.09 6.80 -13.39
CA ASP A 89 -15.52 5.80 -14.37
C ASP A 89 -15.07 4.40 -13.92
N ALA A 90 -16.00 3.64 -13.34
CA ALA A 90 -15.68 2.33 -12.78
C ALA A 90 -15.33 1.28 -13.84
N ASP A 91 -15.76 1.47 -15.10
CA ASP A 91 -15.47 0.53 -16.17
C ASP A 91 -14.07 0.71 -16.76
N ASN A 92 -13.58 1.96 -16.83
CA ASN A 92 -12.30 2.30 -17.45
C ASN A 92 -11.20 2.70 -16.46
N ASN A 93 -11.57 3.28 -15.31
CA ASN A 93 -10.64 3.88 -14.35
C ASN A 93 -10.66 3.21 -12.97
N MET A 94 -11.14 1.98 -12.88
CA MET A 94 -11.06 1.17 -11.66
C MET A 94 -10.22 -0.08 -11.87
N PHE A 95 -9.30 -0.31 -10.93
CA PHE A 95 -8.51 -1.54 -10.85
C PHE A 95 -9.00 -2.37 -9.67
N GLY A 96 -9.61 -3.50 -9.98
CA GLY A 96 -10.16 -4.43 -9.00
C GLY A 96 -9.11 -5.40 -8.46
N PHE A 97 -9.40 -5.95 -7.29
CA PHE A 97 -8.67 -7.07 -6.69
C PHE A 97 -9.64 -7.91 -5.84
N TRP A 98 -9.19 -9.05 -5.36
CA TRP A 98 -10.06 -10.01 -4.68
C TRP A 98 -10.24 -9.71 -3.19
N ASP A 99 -11.39 -10.09 -2.64
CA ASP A 99 -11.72 -9.90 -1.22
C ASP A 99 -10.77 -10.60 -0.24
N TRP A 100 -10.14 -11.69 -0.67
CA TRP A 100 -9.16 -12.40 0.14
C TRP A 100 -7.82 -11.68 0.29
N VAL A 101 -7.57 -10.62 -0.50
CA VAL A 101 -6.35 -9.79 -0.37
C VAL A 101 -6.44 -8.96 0.89
N GLY A 102 -5.61 -9.26 1.88
CA GLY A 102 -5.50 -8.47 3.12
C GLY A 102 -4.73 -7.17 2.90
N GLY A 103 -5.15 -6.06 3.55
CA GLY A 103 -4.56 -4.73 3.36
C GLY A 103 -3.04 -4.69 3.53
N ARG A 104 -2.52 -5.30 4.60
CA ARG A 104 -1.07 -5.33 4.92
C ARG A 104 -0.23 -6.21 4.00
N TYR A 105 -0.86 -7.04 3.18
CA TYR A 105 -0.22 -7.89 2.17
C TYR A 105 -0.51 -7.46 0.74
N SER A 106 -1.14 -6.30 0.54
CA SER A 106 -1.78 -5.95 -0.73
C SER A 106 -0.85 -5.30 -1.76
N VAL A 107 0.38 -4.96 -1.41
CA VAL A 107 1.31 -4.24 -2.30
C VAL A 107 1.66 -5.02 -3.58
N ASP A 108 1.54 -6.34 -3.54
CA ASP A 108 1.73 -7.26 -4.67
C ASP A 108 0.48 -7.45 -5.54
N SER A 109 -0.64 -6.86 -5.15
CA SER A 109 -1.91 -6.79 -5.90
C SER A 109 -2.05 -5.48 -6.68
N ALA A 110 -3.26 -5.19 -7.20
CA ALA A 110 -3.58 -3.90 -7.83
C ALA A 110 -3.34 -2.69 -6.91
N ILE A 111 -3.31 -2.87 -5.58
CA ILE A 111 -2.93 -1.82 -4.61
C ILE A 111 -1.50 -1.29 -4.89
N GLY A 112 -0.62 -2.12 -5.46
CA GLY A 112 0.71 -1.71 -5.88
C GLY A 112 0.76 -0.82 -7.15
N LEU A 113 -0.37 -0.42 -7.73
CA LEU A 113 -0.43 0.39 -8.95
C LEU A 113 0.44 1.66 -8.87
N SER A 114 0.37 2.39 -7.78
CA SER A 114 1.16 3.61 -7.59
C SER A 114 2.66 3.32 -7.54
N LEU A 115 3.06 2.20 -6.94
CA LEU A 115 4.45 1.74 -6.93
C LEU A 115 4.89 1.34 -8.35
N MET A 116 4.06 0.57 -9.08
CA MET A 116 4.34 0.17 -10.45
C MET A 116 4.51 1.38 -11.38
N ILE A 117 3.68 2.42 -11.22
CA ILE A 117 3.82 3.68 -11.96
C ILE A 117 5.14 4.38 -11.59
N SER A 118 5.48 4.39 -10.31
CA SER A 118 6.68 5.06 -9.80
C SER A 118 7.99 4.44 -10.33
N ILE A 119 8.12 3.10 -10.29
CA ILE A 119 9.36 2.38 -10.64
C ILE A 119 9.34 1.75 -12.04
N GLY A 120 8.18 1.72 -12.68
CA GLY A 120 7.95 1.08 -13.97
C GLY A 120 7.58 -0.40 -13.87
N PRO A 121 6.92 -0.95 -14.91
CA PRO A 121 6.38 -2.31 -14.89
C PRO A 121 7.48 -3.39 -14.78
N ASP A 122 8.64 -3.20 -15.37
CA ASP A 122 9.72 -4.19 -15.33
C ASP A 122 10.32 -4.30 -13.93
N ARG A 123 10.59 -3.17 -13.28
CA ARG A 123 11.04 -3.15 -11.88
C ARG A 123 9.98 -3.66 -10.91
N PHE A 124 8.70 -3.44 -11.22
CA PHE A 124 7.62 -4.01 -10.43
C PHE A 124 7.56 -5.54 -10.58
N ARG A 125 7.80 -6.08 -11.78
CA ARG A 125 7.93 -7.55 -11.98
C ARG A 125 9.13 -8.13 -11.22
N GLU A 126 10.29 -7.44 -11.22
CA GLU A 126 11.46 -7.83 -10.41
C GLU A 126 11.10 -7.83 -8.91
N PHE A 127 10.35 -6.84 -8.43
CA PHE A 127 9.86 -6.79 -7.06
C PHE A 127 8.96 -8.00 -6.74
N LEU A 128 8.01 -8.33 -7.63
CA LEU A 128 7.14 -9.51 -7.46
C LEU A 128 7.92 -10.83 -7.53
N SER A 129 9.01 -10.89 -8.30
CA SER A 129 9.83 -12.10 -8.37
C SER A 129 10.47 -12.46 -7.03
N GLY A 130 10.70 -11.48 -6.16
CA GLY A 130 11.18 -11.71 -4.79
C GLY A 130 10.18 -12.52 -3.94
N PHE A 131 8.88 -12.27 -4.08
CA PHE A 131 7.83 -13.07 -3.45
C PHE A 131 7.88 -14.51 -3.98
N HIS A 132 7.94 -14.68 -5.30
CA HIS A 132 8.01 -16.01 -5.92
C HIS A 132 9.22 -16.82 -5.44
N VAL A 133 10.40 -16.21 -5.39
CA VAL A 133 11.62 -16.87 -4.91
C VAL A 133 11.46 -17.34 -3.46
N MET A 134 10.85 -16.53 -2.60
CA MET A 134 10.64 -16.91 -1.20
C MET A 134 9.55 -17.98 -1.06
N ASP A 135 8.49 -17.94 -1.86
CA ASP A 135 7.45 -18.96 -1.88
C ASP A 135 8.01 -20.33 -2.32
N GLU A 136 8.85 -20.35 -3.36
CA GLU A 136 9.53 -21.59 -3.80
C GLU A 136 10.47 -22.11 -2.73
N HIS A 137 11.26 -21.22 -2.10
CA HIS A 137 12.12 -21.60 -0.99
C HIS A 137 11.32 -22.19 0.17
N PHE A 138 10.21 -21.55 0.57
CA PHE A 138 9.35 -22.04 1.66
C PHE A 138 8.78 -23.43 1.37
N ARG A 139 8.36 -23.68 0.12
CA ARG A 139 7.74 -24.97 -0.27
C ARG A 139 8.75 -26.11 -0.42
N THR A 140 9.99 -25.82 -0.81
CA THR A 140 10.94 -26.84 -1.26
C THR A 140 12.14 -27.04 -0.35
N ALA A 141 12.55 -26.03 0.44
CA ALA A 141 13.72 -26.15 1.31
C ALA A 141 13.45 -27.13 2.48
N PRO A 142 14.44 -27.95 2.86
CA PRO A 142 14.37 -28.74 4.08
C PRO A 142 14.10 -27.85 5.30
N LEU A 143 13.38 -28.33 6.31
CA LEU A 143 12.99 -27.53 7.49
C LEU A 143 14.19 -26.91 8.21
N THR A 144 15.33 -27.58 8.19
CA THR A 144 16.59 -27.11 8.80
C THR A 144 17.29 -25.99 8.03
N GLU A 145 16.84 -25.70 6.81
CA GLU A 145 17.38 -24.66 5.92
C GLU A 145 16.31 -23.65 5.49
N ASN A 146 15.06 -23.89 5.88
CA ASN A 146 13.92 -23.08 5.49
C ASN A 146 13.87 -21.80 6.32
N VAL A 147 14.23 -20.67 5.71
CA VAL A 147 14.35 -19.37 6.38
C VAL A 147 13.07 -18.94 7.10
N PRO A 148 11.87 -18.95 6.50
CA PRO A 148 10.62 -18.61 7.20
C PRO A 148 10.36 -19.52 8.41
N VAL A 149 10.59 -20.83 8.29
CA VAL A 149 10.39 -21.79 9.37
C VAL A 149 11.38 -21.52 10.51
N LEU A 150 12.65 -21.32 10.20
CA LEU A 150 13.69 -21.02 11.21
C LEU A 150 13.41 -19.71 11.93
N LEU A 151 12.99 -18.66 11.21
CA LEU A 151 12.61 -17.38 11.83
C LEU A 151 11.41 -17.53 12.76
N ALA A 152 10.40 -18.32 12.39
CA ALA A 152 9.26 -18.61 13.25
C ALA A 152 9.66 -19.36 14.51
N LEU A 153 10.48 -20.42 14.38
CA LEU A 153 10.96 -21.22 15.51
C LEU A 153 11.84 -20.40 16.46
N ILE A 154 12.74 -19.55 15.94
CA ILE A 154 13.54 -18.62 16.75
C ILE A 154 12.63 -17.62 17.47
N GLY A 155 11.59 -17.12 16.81
CA GLY A 155 10.60 -16.23 17.43
C GLY A 155 9.90 -16.88 18.62
N VAL A 156 9.40 -18.11 18.44
CA VAL A 156 8.77 -18.90 19.52
C VAL A 156 9.79 -19.20 20.65
N TRP A 157 10.99 -19.59 20.32
CA TRP A 157 12.04 -19.85 21.30
C TRP A 157 12.38 -18.60 22.13
N ASN A 158 12.53 -17.46 21.48
CA ASN A 158 12.84 -16.21 22.17
C ASN A 158 11.69 -15.77 23.10
N ALA A 159 10.44 -15.82 22.62
CA ALA A 159 9.30 -15.40 23.41
C ALA A 159 8.96 -16.41 24.52
N ASN A 160 8.78 -17.69 24.18
CA ASN A 160 8.28 -18.70 25.11
C ASN A 160 9.39 -19.37 25.94
N GLY A 161 10.58 -19.52 25.36
CA GLY A 161 11.72 -20.17 26.04
C GLY A 161 12.58 -19.22 26.85
N LEU A 162 12.87 -18.03 26.30
CA LEU A 162 13.77 -17.06 26.93
C LEU A 162 13.03 -15.87 27.58
N GLY A 163 11.73 -15.69 27.35
CA GLY A 163 10.93 -14.62 27.94
C GLY A 163 11.22 -13.23 27.34
N PHE A 164 11.65 -13.17 26.09
CA PHE A 164 11.87 -11.88 25.41
C PHE A 164 10.55 -11.36 24.83
N ASP A 165 10.04 -10.28 25.40
CA ASP A 165 8.72 -9.70 25.04
C ASP A 165 8.76 -8.82 23.78
N THR A 166 9.94 -8.45 23.30
CA THR A 166 10.09 -7.52 22.20
C THR A 166 11.13 -7.97 21.17
N LYS A 167 10.90 -7.54 19.92
CA LYS A 167 11.82 -7.75 18.80
C LYS A 167 12.11 -6.42 18.12
N ALA A 168 13.37 -6.02 18.04
CA ALA A 168 13.81 -4.84 17.32
C ALA A 168 14.29 -5.19 15.91
N VAL A 169 13.88 -4.40 14.92
CA VAL A 169 14.42 -4.47 13.55
C VAL A 169 15.13 -3.15 13.25
N LEU A 170 16.45 -3.21 13.08
CA LEU A 170 17.34 -2.06 12.98
C LEU A 170 18.05 -2.07 11.62
N PRO A 171 17.42 -1.56 10.54
CA PRO A 171 18.06 -1.49 9.23
C PRO A 171 19.12 -0.38 9.20
N TYR A 172 20.29 -0.70 8.64
CA TYR A 172 21.40 0.24 8.45
C TYR A 172 21.43 0.85 7.03
N ALA A 173 20.32 0.81 6.31
CA ALA A 173 20.14 1.40 4.99
C ALA A 173 19.04 2.47 5.03
N ASN A 174 19.32 3.67 4.53
CA ASN A 174 18.34 4.76 4.50
C ASN A 174 17.06 4.40 3.76
N GLU A 175 17.18 3.63 2.69
CA GLU A 175 16.07 3.16 1.88
C GLU A 175 15.10 2.26 2.68
N LEU A 176 15.60 1.64 3.75
CA LEU A 176 14.82 0.79 4.65
C LEU A 176 14.34 1.51 5.92
N ALA A 177 14.45 2.84 6.00
CA ALA A 177 14.05 3.60 7.20
C ALA A 177 12.59 3.38 7.62
N ARG A 178 11.69 3.14 6.66
CA ARG A 178 10.26 2.84 6.93
C ARG A 178 9.95 1.35 7.09
N PHE A 179 10.92 0.48 6.88
CA PHE A 179 10.72 -0.97 6.95
C PHE A 179 10.32 -1.46 8.35
N PRO A 180 10.90 -0.97 9.47
CA PRO A 180 10.43 -1.34 10.81
C PRO A 180 8.97 -0.99 11.05
N ALA A 181 8.50 0.18 10.61
CA ALA A 181 7.10 0.59 10.74
C ALA A 181 6.17 -0.29 9.89
N TYR A 182 6.59 -0.71 8.71
CA TYR A 182 5.85 -1.67 7.89
C TYR A 182 5.73 -3.03 8.58
N LEU A 183 6.83 -3.57 9.12
CA LEU A 183 6.82 -4.84 9.85
C LEU A 183 6.01 -4.77 11.13
N GLN A 184 6.03 -3.63 11.83
CA GLN A 184 5.21 -3.41 13.02
C GLN A 184 3.73 -3.54 12.68
N GLN A 185 3.25 -2.87 11.64
CA GLN A 185 1.86 -3.00 11.21
C GLN A 185 1.54 -4.43 10.78
N LEU A 186 2.38 -5.03 9.96
CA LEU A 186 2.18 -6.37 9.41
C LEU A 186 2.07 -7.43 10.52
N ASP A 187 2.95 -7.38 11.51
CA ASP A 187 2.99 -8.34 12.60
C ASP A 187 1.91 -8.06 13.65
N MET A 188 1.79 -6.84 14.14
CA MET A 188 0.84 -6.49 15.20
C MET A 188 -0.61 -6.56 14.74
N GLU A 189 -0.92 -6.16 13.52
CA GLU A 189 -2.27 -6.28 12.98
C GLU A 189 -2.65 -7.74 12.74
N SER A 190 -1.69 -8.61 12.42
CA SER A 190 -1.91 -10.05 12.25
C SER A 190 -2.03 -10.79 13.57
N ASN A 191 -1.11 -10.54 14.49
CA ASN A 191 -0.88 -11.36 15.68
C ASN A 191 -1.27 -10.66 17.00
N GLY A 192 -1.49 -9.35 17.00
CA GLY A 192 -1.81 -8.56 18.19
C GLY A 192 -3.26 -8.69 18.68
N LYS A 193 -3.88 -9.87 18.52
CA LYS A 193 -5.26 -10.16 18.93
C LYS A 193 -5.23 -11.05 20.18
N SER A 194 -5.90 -10.60 21.23
CA SER A 194 -5.89 -11.27 22.53
C SER A 194 -7.13 -12.13 22.82
N VAL A 195 -8.16 -12.10 21.95
CA VAL A 195 -9.42 -12.81 22.14
C VAL A 195 -9.90 -13.46 20.84
N ASP A 196 -10.61 -14.56 20.97
CA ASP A 196 -11.34 -15.19 19.88
C ASP A 196 -12.66 -14.47 19.59
N LEU A 197 -13.09 -14.52 18.34
CA LEU A 197 -14.46 -14.16 17.96
C LEU A 197 -15.38 -15.35 18.28
N LYS A 198 -15.85 -15.47 19.50
CA LYS A 198 -16.87 -16.43 19.90
C LYS A 198 -18.19 -15.72 20.16
#